data_408ce1fa1fc37ae784d0f9188e0dff5b
#
_entry.id   408ce1fa1fc37ae784d0f9188e0dff5b
#
_cell.length_a   1.000
_cell.length_b   1.000
_cell.length_c   1.000
_cell.angle_alpha   90.00
_cell.angle_beta   90.00
_cell.angle_gamma   90.00
#
_symmetry.space_group_name_H-M   'P 1'
#
loop_
_entity.id
_entity.type
_entity.pdbx_description
1 polymer ?
#
loop_
_entity_poly.entity_id
_entity_poly.type
_entity_poly.pdbx_seq_one_letter_code
_entity_poly.pdbx_strand_id
1 'polypeptide(L)'
;QMCIRDRVYSVNTIDLGSTNADVHPPFKRPVGERAGNTALNKVYGKKVPCEGPSFKAFKPSGSALLIQLEHAKDLTTTDGKEPAQFEIAGADGAYHPATAEITNRKGSTAVIRLTSPEVKSPKHARYCWNRFVTPNLVNGDQLPARPFRTDAPTPKK
;
A
#
# COMPACT_ATOMS: atom_id res chain seq x y z
N GLN A 1 -3.46 -20.34 -26.26
CA GLN A 1 -3.01 -20.32 -24.86
C GLN A 1 -3.99 -19.43 -24.09
N MET A 2 -5.03 -20.01 -23.46
CA MET A 2 -5.94 -19.29 -22.57
C MET A 2 -5.14 -18.82 -21.35
N CYS A 3 -4.94 -17.51 -21.21
CA CYS A 3 -4.39 -16.92 -20.01
C CYS A 3 -5.40 -17.05 -18.85
N ILE A 4 -5.16 -17.99 -17.94
CA ILE A 4 -5.94 -18.20 -16.72
C ILE A 4 -5.59 -17.09 -15.68
N ARG A 5 -5.63 -15.83 -16.10
CA ARG A 5 -5.36 -14.68 -15.18
C ARG A 5 -6.61 -14.19 -14.45
N ASP A 6 -7.79 -14.60 -14.90
CA ASP A 6 -9.08 -14.18 -14.39
C ASP A 6 -9.44 -14.81 -13.01
N ARG A 7 -8.69 -15.83 -12.57
CA ARG A 7 -8.90 -16.52 -11.29
C ARG A 7 -7.67 -16.56 -10.39
N VAL A 8 -6.71 -15.67 -10.63
CA VAL A 8 -5.53 -15.52 -9.77
C VAL A 8 -5.71 -14.31 -8.88
N TYR A 9 -5.69 -14.52 -7.58
CA TYR A 9 -5.84 -13.50 -6.56
C TYR A 9 -4.58 -13.42 -5.71
N SER A 10 -4.16 -12.21 -5.36
CA SER A 10 -3.01 -11.97 -4.48
C SER A 10 -3.47 -11.59 -3.08
N VAL A 11 -2.80 -12.12 -2.09
CA VAL A 11 -3.00 -11.77 -0.68
C VAL A 11 -1.80 -10.94 -0.22
N ASN A 12 -2.08 -9.78 0.38
CA ASN A 12 -1.02 -8.92 0.91
C ASN A 12 -0.61 -9.41 2.32
N THR A 13 0.69 -9.68 2.49
CA THR A 13 1.28 -10.19 3.72
C THR A 13 2.47 -9.36 4.19
N ILE A 14 2.58 -8.13 3.71
CA ILE A 14 3.73 -7.25 3.93
C ILE A 14 4.00 -6.94 5.42
N ASP A 15 2.98 -6.97 6.25
CA ASP A 15 2.99 -6.72 7.69
C ASP A 15 3.27 -7.97 8.52
N LEU A 16 3.35 -9.15 7.90
CA LEU A 16 3.51 -10.45 8.59
C LEU A 16 4.95 -11.00 8.50
N GLY A 17 5.83 -10.26 7.84
CA GLY A 17 7.24 -10.61 7.71
C GLY A 17 8.01 -10.42 9.02
N SER A 18 9.20 -11.04 9.09
CA SER A 18 10.17 -10.78 10.16
C SER A 18 10.99 -9.53 9.85
N THR A 19 11.35 -8.78 10.87
CA THR A 19 12.26 -7.63 10.77
C THR A 19 13.73 -8.05 10.71
N ASN A 20 14.02 -9.33 10.93
CA ASN A 20 15.34 -9.94 10.79
C ASN A 20 15.42 -10.74 9.47
N ALA A 21 16.59 -11.25 9.14
CA ALA A 21 16.83 -12.03 7.93
C ALA A 21 16.18 -13.45 7.95
N ASP A 22 15.27 -13.72 8.87
CA ASP A 22 14.57 -14.99 8.96
C ASP A 22 13.54 -15.11 7.83
N VAL A 23 13.69 -16.12 7.00
CA VAL A 23 12.78 -16.44 5.89
C VAL A 23 11.50 -17.16 6.35
N HIS A 24 11.42 -17.50 7.64
CA HIS A 24 10.28 -18.19 8.24
C HIS A 24 9.39 -17.21 9.04
N PRO A 25 8.40 -16.54 8.41
CA PRO A 25 7.52 -15.63 9.14
C PRO A 25 6.78 -16.38 10.25
N PRO A 26 6.80 -15.87 11.48
CA PRO A 26 6.18 -16.57 12.64
C PRO A 26 4.65 -16.55 12.56
N PHE A 27 4.06 -15.54 11.90
CA PHE A 27 2.62 -15.33 11.89
C PHE A 27 1.97 -15.90 10.63
N LYS A 28 1.76 -17.23 10.60
CA LYS A 28 1.16 -17.94 9.44
C LYS A 28 -0.37 -17.91 9.43
N ARG A 29 -1.01 -17.86 10.61
CA ARG A 29 -2.46 -17.87 10.73
C ARG A 29 -3.12 -16.68 9.99
N PRO A 30 -2.69 -15.43 10.13
CA PRO A 30 -3.28 -14.32 9.36
C PRO A 30 -3.13 -14.46 7.84
N VAL A 31 -2.09 -15.13 7.36
CA VAL A 31 -1.94 -15.44 5.93
C VAL A 31 -3.09 -16.32 5.45
N GLY A 32 -3.37 -17.41 6.20
CA GLY A 32 -4.48 -18.34 5.90
C GLY A 32 -5.84 -17.65 5.98
N GLU A 33 -6.07 -16.83 7.00
CA GLU A 33 -7.31 -16.08 7.19
C GLU A 33 -7.56 -15.09 6.02
N ARG A 34 -6.54 -14.34 5.60
CA ARG A 34 -6.62 -13.42 4.45
C ARG A 34 -6.86 -14.18 3.14
N ALA A 35 -6.21 -15.32 2.94
CA ALA A 35 -6.43 -16.17 1.78
C ALA A 35 -7.87 -16.73 1.75
N GLY A 36 -8.37 -17.23 2.88
CA GLY A 36 -9.76 -17.69 3.05
C GLY A 36 -10.76 -16.57 2.77
N ASN A 37 -10.58 -15.37 3.33
CA ASN A 37 -11.45 -14.23 3.08
C ASN A 37 -11.42 -13.80 1.60
N THR A 38 -10.27 -13.84 0.96
CA THR A 38 -10.15 -13.57 -0.47
C THR A 38 -10.93 -14.58 -1.30
N ALA A 39 -10.83 -15.87 -0.99
CA ALA A 39 -11.60 -16.91 -1.66
C ALA A 39 -13.12 -16.72 -1.41
N LEU A 40 -13.53 -16.50 -0.17
CA LEU A 40 -14.92 -16.26 0.18
C LEU A 40 -15.51 -15.07 -0.60
N ASN A 41 -14.77 -13.97 -0.69
CA ASN A 41 -15.22 -12.78 -1.39
C ASN A 41 -15.22 -12.96 -2.91
N LYS A 42 -14.04 -13.30 -3.50
CA LYS A 42 -13.82 -13.28 -4.95
C LYS A 42 -14.39 -14.49 -5.69
N VAL A 43 -14.48 -15.64 -5.03
CA VAL A 43 -14.95 -16.90 -5.66
C VAL A 43 -16.37 -17.24 -5.24
N TYR A 44 -16.68 -17.09 -3.95
CA TYR A 44 -17.99 -17.48 -3.40
C TYR A 44 -18.97 -16.31 -3.23
N GLY A 45 -18.58 -15.08 -3.60
CA GLY A 45 -19.45 -13.90 -3.57
C GLY A 45 -19.89 -13.45 -2.17
N LYS A 46 -19.19 -13.89 -1.11
CA LYS A 46 -19.50 -13.49 0.26
C LYS A 46 -19.01 -12.07 0.53
N LYS A 47 -19.79 -11.29 1.29
CA LYS A 47 -19.45 -9.91 1.67
C LYS A 47 -18.48 -9.91 2.87
N VAL A 48 -17.27 -10.38 2.69
CA VAL A 48 -16.21 -10.34 3.70
C VAL A 48 -15.08 -9.41 3.24
N PRO A 49 -14.45 -8.62 4.15
CA PRO A 49 -13.31 -7.79 3.80
C PRO A 49 -12.12 -8.65 3.32
N CYS A 50 -11.50 -8.26 2.20
CA CYS A 50 -10.35 -8.98 1.64
C CYS A 50 -9.31 -8.09 0.97
N GLU A 51 -9.57 -6.78 0.86
CA GLU A 51 -8.69 -5.84 0.21
C GLU A 51 -8.29 -4.71 1.16
N GLY A 52 -6.98 -4.52 1.32
CA GLY A 52 -6.40 -3.37 2.00
C GLY A 52 -6.21 -2.19 1.04
N PRO A 53 -5.81 -1.02 1.56
CA PRO A 53 -5.57 0.17 0.77
C PRO A 53 -4.63 -0.12 -0.40
N SER A 54 -4.99 0.30 -1.60
CA SER A 54 -4.20 0.11 -2.81
C SER A 54 -4.04 1.42 -3.57
N PHE A 55 -2.92 1.56 -4.25
CA PHE A 55 -2.62 2.72 -5.07
C PHE A 55 -3.64 2.87 -6.21
N LYS A 56 -4.17 4.09 -6.38
CA LYS A 56 -5.10 4.42 -7.45
C LYS A 56 -4.52 5.46 -8.40
N ALA A 57 -4.04 6.57 -7.87
CA ALA A 57 -3.52 7.69 -8.66
C ALA A 57 -2.58 8.56 -7.82
N PHE A 58 -1.82 9.42 -8.48
CA PHE A 58 -1.04 10.45 -7.81
C PHE A 58 -1.10 11.78 -8.56
N LYS A 59 -0.82 12.87 -7.86
CA LYS A 59 -0.78 14.21 -8.42
C LYS A 59 0.27 15.05 -7.71
N PRO A 60 1.22 15.68 -8.43
CA PRO A 60 2.11 16.69 -7.87
C PRO A 60 1.32 17.91 -7.38
N SER A 61 1.74 18.48 -6.25
CA SER A 61 1.12 19.66 -5.64
C SER A 61 2.19 20.53 -4.97
N GLY A 62 2.83 21.42 -5.72
CA GLY A 62 3.97 22.22 -5.26
C GLY A 62 5.15 21.31 -4.86
N SER A 63 5.59 21.46 -3.60
CA SER A 63 6.64 20.61 -3.01
C SER A 63 6.13 19.30 -2.42
N ALA A 64 4.87 18.95 -2.64
CA ALA A 64 4.25 17.73 -2.17
C ALA A 64 3.81 16.82 -3.32
N LEU A 65 3.64 15.53 -3.02
CA LEU A 65 3.00 14.55 -3.89
C LEU A 65 1.76 14.02 -3.19
N LEU A 66 0.61 14.11 -3.84
CA LEU A 66 -0.66 13.59 -3.33
C LEU A 66 -0.87 12.19 -3.89
N ILE A 67 -1.02 11.21 -3.00
CA ILE A 67 -1.28 9.81 -3.35
C ILE A 67 -2.73 9.49 -3.01
N GLN A 68 -3.49 9.10 -4.02
CA GLN A 68 -4.86 8.60 -3.83
C GLN A 68 -4.83 7.08 -3.69
N LEU A 69 -5.48 6.60 -2.63
CA LEU A 69 -5.69 5.17 -2.37
C LEU A 69 -7.16 4.82 -2.53
N GLU A 70 -7.45 3.61 -2.98
CA GLU A 70 -8.75 2.95 -2.94
C GLU A 70 -8.75 1.82 -1.90
N HIS A 71 -9.91 1.23 -1.59
CA HIS A 71 -10.09 0.28 -0.48
C HIS A 71 -9.60 0.83 0.88
N ALA A 72 -9.62 2.16 1.01
CA ALA A 72 -9.04 2.93 2.10
C ALA A 72 -10.10 3.50 3.06
N LYS A 73 -11.24 2.81 3.21
CA LYS A 73 -12.28 3.19 4.19
C LYS A 73 -11.66 3.19 5.58
N ASP A 74 -11.92 4.27 6.33
CA ASP A 74 -11.40 4.48 7.69
C ASP A 74 -9.87 4.29 7.79
N LEU A 75 -9.13 4.80 6.78
CA LEU A 75 -7.67 4.69 6.71
C LEU A 75 -7.01 5.23 7.98
N THR A 76 -6.16 4.42 8.59
CA THR A 76 -5.47 4.74 9.85
C THR A 76 -4.11 4.04 9.93
N THR A 77 -3.42 4.19 11.05
CA THR A 77 -2.19 3.48 11.36
C THR A 77 -2.38 2.57 12.57
N THR A 78 -1.70 1.42 12.60
CA THR A 78 -1.82 0.43 13.67
C THR A 78 -1.24 0.90 15.00
N ASP A 79 -0.34 1.88 14.98
CA ASP A 79 0.39 2.40 16.13
C ASP A 79 0.02 3.86 16.50
N GLY A 80 -0.96 4.45 15.80
CA GLY A 80 -1.39 5.83 16.02
C GLY A 80 -0.37 6.89 15.60
N LYS A 81 0.77 6.50 15.00
CA LYS A 81 1.79 7.41 14.50
C LYS A 81 1.51 7.82 13.05
N GLU A 82 2.36 8.68 12.49
CA GLU A 82 2.32 9.02 11.07
C GLU A 82 2.51 7.77 10.19
N PRO A 83 1.87 7.74 8.99
CA PRO A 83 2.10 6.64 8.04
C PRO A 83 3.57 6.56 7.66
N ALA A 84 4.18 5.40 7.83
CA ALA A 84 5.60 5.16 7.62
C ALA A 84 5.90 4.47 6.27
N GLN A 85 7.19 4.32 5.93
CA GLN A 85 7.70 3.56 4.78
C GLN A 85 7.39 4.18 3.42
N PHE A 86 7.19 5.51 3.35
CA PHE A 86 7.09 6.25 2.11
C PHE A 86 8.41 6.88 1.72
N GLU A 87 8.68 6.90 0.42
CA GLU A 87 9.80 7.60 -0.19
C GLU A 87 9.32 8.33 -1.44
N ILE A 88 9.91 9.50 -1.71
CA ILE A 88 9.64 10.29 -2.93
C ILE A 88 10.93 10.62 -3.65
N ALA A 89 10.83 10.81 -4.97
CA ALA A 89 11.95 11.19 -5.83
C ALA A 89 11.57 12.36 -6.73
N GLY A 90 12.56 13.18 -7.06
CA GLY A 90 12.50 14.21 -8.08
C GLY A 90 12.69 13.65 -9.50
N ALA A 91 13.06 14.52 -10.43
CA ALA A 91 13.36 14.14 -11.81
C ALA A 91 14.67 13.34 -11.95
N ASP A 92 15.53 13.41 -10.97
CA ASP A 92 16.80 12.68 -10.88
C ASP A 92 16.61 11.19 -10.55
N GLY A 93 15.40 10.79 -10.09
CA GLY A 93 15.09 9.42 -9.70
C GLY A 93 15.71 8.98 -8.37
N ALA A 94 16.36 9.89 -7.63
CA ALA A 94 16.88 9.59 -6.29
C ALA A 94 15.75 9.61 -5.27
N TYR A 95 15.54 8.48 -4.59
CA TYR A 95 14.48 8.33 -3.59
C TYR A 95 14.97 8.72 -2.20
N HIS A 96 14.22 9.60 -1.54
CA HIS A 96 14.44 10.08 -0.18
C HIS A 96 13.24 9.76 0.71
N PRO A 97 13.44 9.54 2.02
CA PRO A 97 12.34 9.36 2.97
C PRO A 97 11.36 10.52 2.91
N ALA A 98 10.09 10.20 3.02
CA ALA A 98 9.01 11.17 2.99
C ALA A 98 8.16 11.14 4.25
N THR A 99 7.82 12.31 4.78
CA THR A 99 6.76 12.49 5.76
C THR A 99 5.41 12.32 5.05
N ALA A 100 4.52 11.53 5.65
CA ALA A 100 3.23 11.19 5.09
C ALA A 100 2.10 11.65 6.02
N GLU A 101 1.13 12.38 5.49
CA GLU A 101 -0.03 12.88 6.20
C GLU A 101 -1.31 12.42 5.51
N ILE A 102 -2.27 11.86 6.26
CA ILE A 102 -3.60 11.51 5.73
C ILE A 102 -4.44 12.79 5.71
N THR A 103 -4.64 13.39 4.53
CA THR A 103 -5.30 14.70 4.38
C THR A 103 -6.78 14.61 4.07
N ASN A 104 -7.24 13.51 3.48
CA ASN A 104 -8.65 13.35 3.11
C ASN A 104 -9.07 11.89 3.20
N ARG A 105 -10.30 11.66 3.67
CA ARG A 105 -10.99 10.35 3.69
C ARG A 105 -12.39 10.56 3.12
N LYS A 106 -12.73 9.88 2.02
CA LYS A 106 -14.05 9.99 1.40
C LYS A 106 -14.53 8.61 0.96
N GLY A 107 -15.46 8.04 1.74
CA GLY A 107 -15.99 6.70 1.47
C GLY A 107 -14.88 5.65 1.49
N SER A 108 -14.68 4.94 0.38
CA SER A 108 -13.62 3.93 0.22
C SER A 108 -12.29 4.48 -0.30
N THR A 109 -12.15 5.80 -0.42
CA THR A 109 -10.92 6.44 -0.91
C THR A 109 -10.28 7.33 0.15
N ALA A 110 -8.97 7.46 0.11
CA ALA A 110 -8.23 8.39 0.94
C ALA A 110 -7.08 9.04 0.16
N VAL A 111 -6.62 10.20 0.64
CA VAL A 111 -5.47 10.91 0.06
C VAL A 111 -4.40 11.07 1.13
N ILE A 112 -3.18 10.70 0.77
CA ILE A 112 -1.98 10.91 1.57
C ILE A 112 -1.14 11.99 0.88
N ARG A 113 -0.71 12.98 1.65
CA ARG A 113 0.22 14.00 1.24
C ARG A 113 1.63 13.60 1.65
N LEU A 114 2.54 13.52 0.68
CA LEU A 114 3.95 13.19 0.89
C LEU A 114 4.82 14.44 0.70
N THR A 115 5.74 14.66 1.62
CA THR A 115 6.74 15.73 1.55
C THR A 115 8.10 15.22 2.00
N SER A 116 9.18 15.84 1.47
CA SER A 116 10.55 15.62 1.95
C SER A 116 11.33 16.93 1.83
N PRO A 117 12.15 17.28 2.82
CA PRO A 117 13.00 18.48 2.73
C PRO A 117 14.04 18.36 1.60
N GLU A 118 14.41 17.14 1.23
CA GLU A 118 15.41 16.84 0.21
C GLU A 118 14.82 16.88 -1.22
N VAL A 119 13.48 16.83 -1.38
CA VAL A 119 12.84 16.78 -2.71
C VAL A 119 11.85 17.92 -2.89
N LYS A 120 12.31 19.03 -3.50
CA LYS A 120 11.49 20.23 -3.70
C LYS A 120 10.40 20.07 -4.78
N SER A 121 10.62 19.20 -5.76
CA SER A 121 9.70 18.98 -6.89
C SER A 121 9.49 17.47 -7.12
N PRO A 122 8.69 16.80 -6.26
CA PRO A 122 8.52 15.36 -6.33
C PRO A 122 7.78 14.95 -7.61
N LYS A 123 8.27 13.90 -8.26
CA LYS A 123 7.72 13.29 -9.48
C LYS A 123 7.21 11.87 -9.24
N HIS A 124 7.88 11.15 -8.36
CA HIS A 124 7.60 9.74 -8.11
C HIS A 124 7.52 9.45 -6.61
N ALA A 125 6.76 8.42 -6.26
CA ALA A 125 6.68 7.88 -4.92
C ALA A 125 6.75 6.36 -4.94
N ARG A 126 7.19 5.80 -3.83
CA ARG A 126 7.09 4.37 -3.55
C ARG A 126 6.75 4.14 -2.08
N TYR A 127 6.09 3.04 -1.80
CA TYR A 127 5.68 2.62 -0.48
C TYR A 127 6.11 1.19 -0.22
N CYS A 128 6.76 0.95 0.93
CA CYS A 128 7.27 -0.36 1.34
C CYS A 128 8.14 -1.02 0.28
N TRP A 129 9.09 -0.28 -0.32
CA TRP A 129 9.94 -0.77 -1.40
C TRP A 129 11.33 -1.22 -0.94
N ASN A 130 11.59 -1.19 0.36
CA ASN A 130 12.84 -1.63 0.96
C ASN A 130 12.80 -3.14 1.29
N ARG A 131 13.98 -3.73 1.50
CA ARG A 131 14.14 -5.16 1.80
C ARG A 131 13.45 -5.57 3.10
N PHE A 132 13.55 -4.74 4.12
CA PHE A 132 12.90 -4.93 5.42
C PHE A 132 12.01 -3.73 5.70
N VAL A 133 10.72 -3.96 5.86
CA VAL A 133 9.73 -2.91 6.09
C VAL A 133 8.85 -3.26 7.29
N THR A 134 8.46 -2.25 8.02
CA THR A 134 7.49 -2.34 9.12
C THR A 134 6.34 -1.39 8.82
N PRO A 135 5.41 -1.76 7.91
CA PRO A 135 4.29 -0.91 7.56
C PRO A 135 3.31 -0.79 8.72
N ASN A 136 2.74 0.41 8.89
CA ASN A 136 1.72 0.67 9.89
C ASN A 136 0.38 1.12 9.30
N LEU A 137 0.30 1.31 7.97
CA LEU A 137 -0.89 1.84 7.31
C LEU A 137 -1.91 0.74 7.01
N VAL A 138 -3.14 0.88 7.52
CA VAL A 138 -4.24 -0.06 7.39
C VAL A 138 -5.56 0.65 7.11
N ASN A 139 -6.55 -0.07 6.58
CA ASN A 139 -7.94 0.40 6.55
C ASN A 139 -8.72 0.02 7.82
N GLY A 140 -9.99 0.38 7.89
CA GLY A 140 -10.87 0.05 9.03
C GLY A 140 -11.04 -1.44 9.30
N ASP A 141 -10.83 -2.29 8.30
CA ASP A 141 -10.85 -3.75 8.43
C ASP A 141 -9.49 -4.33 8.87
N GLN A 142 -8.54 -3.50 9.29
CA GLN A 142 -7.16 -3.85 9.69
C GLN A 142 -6.38 -4.59 8.59
N LEU A 143 -6.71 -4.36 7.33
CA LEU A 143 -5.97 -4.91 6.20
C LEU A 143 -4.85 -3.91 5.79
N PRO A 144 -3.60 -4.38 5.62
CA PRO A 144 -2.47 -3.51 5.35
C PRO A 144 -2.50 -2.93 3.94
N ALA A 145 -1.96 -1.71 3.80
CA ALA A 145 -1.78 -1.09 2.51
C ALA A 145 -0.80 -1.91 1.63
N ARG A 146 -1.12 -2.02 0.34
CA ARG A 146 -0.29 -2.74 -0.63
C ARG A 146 0.94 -1.92 -1.03
N PRO A 147 2.12 -2.53 -1.17
CA PRO A 147 3.29 -1.87 -1.74
C PRO A 147 2.99 -1.32 -3.13
N PHE A 148 3.57 -0.18 -3.45
CA PHE A 148 3.46 0.40 -4.79
C PHE A 148 4.68 1.26 -5.15
N ARG A 149 4.81 1.53 -6.45
CA ARG A 149 5.69 2.56 -7.00
C ARG A 149 4.99 3.25 -8.17
N THR A 150 5.22 4.55 -8.33
CA THR A 150 4.54 5.36 -9.36
C THR A 150 5.35 5.50 -10.65
N ASP A 151 6.61 5.13 -10.65
CA ASP A 151 7.54 5.15 -11.78
C ASP A 151 7.59 3.80 -12.55
N ALA A 152 6.83 2.79 -12.10
CA ALA A 152 6.68 1.55 -12.85
C ALA A 152 5.84 1.78 -14.11
N PRO A 153 6.18 1.16 -15.24
CA PRO A 153 5.33 1.20 -16.42
C PRO A 153 3.95 0.62 -16.06
N THR A 154 2.89 1.36 -16.39
CA THR A 154 1.52 0.88 -16.21
C THR A 154 1.35 -0.40 -17.02
N PRO A 155 0.91 -1.53 -16.42
CA PRO A 155 0.63 -2.73 -17.19
C PRO A 155 -0.37 -2.38 -18.30
N LYS A 156 -0.03 -2.64 -19.53
CA LYS A 156 -0.99 -2.55 -20.64
C LYS A 156 -2.12 -3.54 -20.34
N LYS A 157 -3.36 -3.06 -20.31
CA LYS A 157 -4.56 -3.89 -20.19
C LYS A 157 -4.72 -4.81 -21.40
#